data_5a1c7182997f4001d30dc421aa615e29
#
_entry.id   5a1c7182997f4001d30dc421aa615e29
#
_cell.length_a   1.000
_cell.length_b   1.000
_cell.length_c   1.000
_cell.angle_alpha   90.00
_cell.angle_beta   90.00
_cell.angle_gamma   90.00
#
_symmetry.space_group_name_H-M   'P 1'
#
loop_
_entity.id
_entity.type
_entity.pdbx_description
1 polymer ?
#
loop_
_entity_poly.entity_id
_entity_poly.type
_entity_poly.pdbx_seq_one_letter_code
_entity_poly.pdbx_strand_id
1 'polypeptide(L)'
;MAWCPWKHDLLATGSTYPDGKIKIWSTSSISGRNSEPLHTIPLNTSVNSLHWSPHCKELLSTQGSSFLHVPPPRSSRRNNVSRADSALTTVQTPLTNSIAVHEYPSCKRLLTLTQAHGSSVTHSCISPNGEHIFTVCPKEEAIKMWQVWAEPLSLGMKESPFAKFTIR
;
A
#
# COMPACT_ATOMS: atom_id res chain seq x y z
N MET A 1 1.08 6.57 -7.06
CA MET A 1 0.39 5.82 -8.13
C MET A 1 1.37 4.92 -8.84
N ALA A 2 0.87 3.79 -9.39
CA ALA A 2 1.68 2.80 -10.09
C ALA A 2 0.89 2.19 -11.26
N TRP A 3 1.51 2.14 -12.43
CA TRP A 3 0.99 1.43 -13.59
C TRP A 3 1.28 -0.06 -13.46
N CYS A 4 0.33 -0.88 -13.90
CA CYS A 4 0.49 -2.33 -13.90
C CYS A 4 1.41 -2.78 -15.05
N PRO A 5 2.51 -3.52 -14.77
CA PRO A 5 3.47 -3.89 -15.81
C PRO A 5 2.94 -4.92 -16.82
N TRP A 6 1.97 -5.75 -16.42
CA TRP A 6 1.40 -6.81 -17.27
C TRP A 6 -0.01 -6.46 -17.80
N LYS A 7 -0.55 -5.28 -17.50
CA LYS A 7 -1.84 -4.82 -18.01
C LYS A 7 -1.83 -3.29 -18.19
N HIS A 8 -1.67 -2.81 -19.43
CA HIS A 8 -1.40 -1.42 -19.78
C HIS A 8 -2.51 -0.43 -19.41
N ASP A 9 -3.74 -0.91 -19.29
CA ASP A 9 -4.90 -0.08 -18.95
C ASP A 9 -5.20 -0.04 -17.45
N LEU A 10 -4.35 -0.64 -16.61
CA LEU A 10 -4.57 -0.76 -15.18
C LEU A 10 -3.65 0.16 -14.38
N LEU A 11 -4.27 1.04 -13.58
CA LEU A 11 -3.57 2.00 -12.72
C LEU A 11 -4.01 1.81 -11.27
N ALA A 12 -3.05 1.74 -10.34
CA ALA A 12 -3.31 1.82 -8.92
C ALA A 12 -2.96 3.22 -8.38
N THR A 13 -3.85 3.79 -7.57
CA THR A 13 -3.64 5.05 -6.85
C THR A 13 -3.81 4.84 -5.36
N GLY A 14 -2.95 5.45 -4.56
CA GLY A 14 -3.06 5.48 -3.12
C GLY A 14 -3.36 6.88 -2.65
N SER A 15 -4.19 7.00 -1.63
CA SER A 15 -4.51 8.26 -0.98
C SER A 15 -3.93 8.30 0.42
N THR A 16 -3.67 9.52 0.87
CA THR A 16 -3.30 9.82 2.24
C THR A 16 -4.54 10.20 3.04
N TYR A 17 -4.36 10.84 4.18
CA TYR A 17 -5.41 11.45 4.96
C TYR A 17 -6.28 12.41 4.08
N PRO A 18 -7.61 12.44 4.20
CA PRO A 18 -8.46 11.62 5.09
C PRO A 18 -8.96 10.31 4.49
N ASP A 19 -8.78 10.04 3.21
CA ASP A 19 -9.40 8.93 2.48
C ASP A 19 -8.77 7.56 2.82
N GLY A 20 -7.42 7.47 2.86
CA GLY A 20 -6.67 6.28 3.29
C GLY A 20 -7.01 5.00 2.55
N LYS A 21 -7.18 5.08 1.21
CA LYS A 21 -7.59 3.96 0.37
C LYS A 21 -6.63 3.74 -0.78
N ILE A 22 -6.61 2.51 -1.27
CA ILE A 22 -6.06 2.19 -2.59
C ILE A 22 -7.24 2.06 -3.55
N LYS A 23 -7.15 2.70 -4.72
CA LYS A 23 -8.13 2.58 -5.80
C LYS A 23 -7.44 2.04 -7.04
N ILE A 24 -8.09 1.09 -7.70
CA ILE A 24 -7.61 0.47 -8.93
C ILE A 24 -8.55 0.87 -10.06
N TRP A 25 -7.98 1.38 -11.13
CA TRP A 25 -8.70 1.98 -12.25
C TRP A 25 -8.37 1.25 -13.55
N SER A 26 -9.37 1.14 -14.45
CA SER A 26 -9.10 0.82 -15.85
C SER A 26 -9.22 2.09 -16.69
N THR A 27 -8.16 2.40 -17.44
CA THR A 27 -8.17 3.57 -18.33
C THR A 27 -8.98 3.35 -19.60
N SER A 28 -9.20 2.09 -19.99
CA SER A 28 -10.08 1.74 -21.11
C SER A 28 -11.56 1.96 -20.84
N SER A 29 -11.95 2.00 -19.55
CA SER A 29 -13.32 2.23 -19.09
C SER A 29 -13.64 3.71 -18.87
N ILE A 30 -12.68 4.62 -19.05
CA ILE A 30 -12.86 6.06 -18.86
C ILE A 30 -13.53 6.66 -20.11
N SER A 31 -14.77 6.31 -20.33
CA SER A 31 -15.62 6.89 -21.38
C SER A 31 -16.81 7.62 -20.76
N GLY A 32 -16.53 8.69 -19.98
CA GLY A 32 -17.61 9.48 -19.39
C GLY A 32 -17.22 10.30 -18.18
N ARG A 33 -18.09 11.21 -17.76
CA ARG A 33 -17.88 12.16 -16.64
C ARG A 33 -17.77 11.52 -15.26
N ASN A 34 -18.06 10.23 -15.10
CA ASN A 34 -18.04 9.49 -13.83
C ASN A 34 -17.22 8.21 -14.00
N SER A 35 -15.89 8.35 -13.92
CA SER A 35 -15.03 7.16 -13.84
C SER A 35 -15.02 6.65 -12.40
N GLU A 36 -15.63 5.48 -12.18
CA GLU A 36 -15.54 4.77 -10.91
C GLU A 36 -14.34 3.84 -10.90
N PRO A 37 -13.68 3.65 -9.73
CA PRO A 37 -12.61 2.68 -9.62
C PRO A 37 -13.16 1.25 -9.78
N LEU A 38 -12.41 0.38 -10.45
CA LEU A 38 -12.74 -1.05 -10.53
C LEU A 38 -12.77 -1.71 -9.15
N HIS A 39 -11.80 -1.34 -8.32
CA HIS A 39 -11.69 -1.85 -6.95
C HIS A 39 -11.26 -0.73 -6.01
N THR A 40 -11.73 -0.84 -4.77
CA THR A 40 -11.34 0.06 -3.67
C THR A 40 -10.95 -0.78 -2.45
N ILE A 41 -9.74 -0.57 -1.94
CA ILE A 41 -9.21 -1.26 -0.76
C ILE A 41 -9.14 -0.22 0.37
N PRO A 42 -10.02 -0.28 1.36
CA PRO A 42 -9.98 0.62 2.50
C PRO A 42 -8.87 0.18 3.48
N LEU A 43 -7.94 1.06 3.80
CA LEU A 43 -6.85 0.80 4.74
C LEU A 43 -6.92 1.66 5.99
N ASN A 44 -7.55 2.84 5.90
CA ASN A 44 -7.56 3.88 6.93
C ASN A 44 -6.15 4.29 7.36
N THR A 45 -5.21 4.22 6.43
CA THR A 45 -3.81 4.61 6.61
C THR A 45 -3.34 5.46 5.44
N SER A 46 -2.35 6.29 5.66
CA SER A 46 -1.68 6.96 4.55
C SER A 46 -0.97 5.95 3.67
N VAL A 47 -1.27 5.94 2.39
CA VAL A 47 -0.58 5.11 1.39
C VAL A 47 0.54 5.94 0.78
N ASN A 48 1.78 5.58 1.06
CA ASN A 48 2.95 6.37 0.67
C ASN A 48 3.53 5.94 -0.67
N SER A 49 3.55 4.63 -0.95
CA SER A 49 3.98 4.12 -2.24
C SER A 49 3.20 2.87 -2.64
N LEU A 50 3.21 2.60 -3.94
CA LEU A 50 2.54 1.45 -4.57
C LEU A 50 3.47 0.83 -5.60
N HIS A 51 3.52 -0.49 -5.61
CA HIS A 51 4.32 -1.27 -6.56
C HIS A 51 3.56 -2.52 -6.99
N TRP A 52 3.37 -2.68 -8.30
CA TRP A 52 2.89 -3.93 -8.85
C TRP A 52 4.04 -4.95 -8.94
N SER A 53 3.77 -6.19 -8.61
CA SER A 53 4.71 -7.26 -8.89
C SER A 53 4.88 -7.43 -10.39
N PRO A 54 6.11 -7.59 -10.90
CA PRO A 54 6.33 -7.92 -12.30
C PRO A 54 6.03 -9.39 -12.62
N HIS A 55 6.03 -10.27 -11.60
CA HIS A 55 5.96 -11.72 -11.77
C HIS A 55 4.58 -12.32 -11.46
N CYS A 56 3.81 -11.69 -10.59
CA CYS A 56 2.51 -12.19 -10.15
C CYS A 56 1.47 -11.07 -10.07
N LYS A 57 0.20 -11.45 -9.95
CA LYS A 57 -0.92 -10.50 -9.88
C LYS A 57 -1.07 -9.95 -8.46
N GLU A 58 -0.08 -9.21 -8.01
CA GLU A 58 -0.04 -8.65 -6.67
C GLU A 58 0.33 -7.18 -6.67
N LEU A 59 -0.24 -6.45 -5.72
CA LEU A 59 0.01 -5.03 -5.47
C LEU A 59 0.56 -4.87 -4.06
N LEU A 60 1.78 -4.35 -3.95
CA LEU A 60 2.40 -3.96 -2.70
C LEU A 60 2.12 -2.48 -2.43
N SER A 61 1.89 -2.17 -1.17
CA SER A 61 1.75 -0.81 -0.66
C SER A 61 2.56 -0.60 0.61
N THR A 62 3.16 0.57 0.75
CA THR A 62 3.77 1.00 2.01
C THR A 62 2.85 2.00 2.70
N GLN A 63 2.70 1.85 4.00
CA GLN A 63 1.80 2.66 4.81
C GLN A 63 2.56 3.58 5.75
N GLY A 64 1.93 4.71 6.06
CA GLY A 64 2.35 5.63 7.10
C GLY A 64 1.42 5.59 8.31
N SER A 65 1.01 6.77 8.77
CA SER A 65 0.11 6.91 9.91
C SER A 65 -1.29 6.38 9.62
N SER A 66 -1.88 5.74 10.62
CA SER A 66 -3.27 5.29 10.59
C SER A 66 -4.18 6.29 11.31
N PHE A 67 -5.46 6.33 10.90
CA PHE A 67 -6.44 7.26 11.47
C PHE A 67 -7.83 6.63 11.56
N LEU A 68 -8.59 7.08 12.55
CA LEU A 68 -9.99 6.71 12.75
C LEU A 68 -10.87 7.96 12.69
N HIS A 69 -12.05 7.79 12.10
CA HIS A 69 -13.14 8.75 12.21
C HIS A 69 -13.77 8.67 13.59
N VAL A 70 -13.63 9.71 14.38
CA VAL A 70 -14.33 9.81 15.67
C VAL A 70 -15.63 10.56 15.42
N PRO A 71 -16.79 9.93 15.66
CA PRO A 71 -18.06 10.62 15.54
C PRO A 71 -18.15 11.74 16.60
N PRO A 72 -18.74 12.89 16.27
CA PRO A 72 -18.90 13.98 17.23
C PRO A 72 -19.67 13.51 18.47
N PRO A 73 -19.32 13.99 19.68
CA PRO A 73 -20.00 13.63 20.90
C PRO A 73 -21.49 14.02 20.82
N ARG A 74 -22.39 13.12 21.23
CA ARG A 74 -23.85 13.29 21.14
C ARG A 74 -24.44 14.44 21.98
N SER A 75 -23.63 15.20 22.69
CA SER A 75 -24.05 16.24 23.64
C SER A 75 -24.24 17.64 23.05
N SER A 76 -24.03 17.88 21.76
CA SER A 76 -24.20 19.21 21.16
C SER A 76 -25.53 19.34 20.41
N ARG A 77 -26.66 19.11 21.12
CA ARG A 77 -27.95 19.67 20.71
C ARG A 77 -28.05 21.10 21.23
N ARG A 78 -27.51 22.08 20.50
CA ARG A 78 -28.07 23.44 20.40
C ARG A 78 -27.23 24.28 19.45
N ASN A 79 -27.92 24.71 18.41
CA ASN A 79 -27.70 25.90 17.58
C ASN A 79 -26.45 25.98 16.69
N ASN A 80 -26.77 26.09 15.43
CA ASN A 80 -25.97 26.47 14.26
C ASN A 80 -25.20 25.35 13.55
N VAL A 81 -25.74 25.04 12.41
CA VAL A 81 -25.22 24.21 11.33
C VAL A 81 -23.91 24.76 10.83
N SER A 82 -22.82 24.37 11.50
CA SER A 82 -21.53 24.25 10.86
C SER A 82 -21.33 22.76 10.70
N ARG A 83 -21.09 22.34 9.46
CA ARG A 83 -20.75 20.97 9.06
C ARG A 83 -19.82 20.41 10.13
N ALA A 84 -20.30 19.46 10.94
CA ALA A 84 -19.52 18.85 12.01
C ALA A 84 -18.37 18.11 11.32
N ASP A 85 -17.18 18.71 11.33
CA ASP A 85 -15.96 18.04 10.94
C ASP A 85 -15.77 16.86 11.90
N SER A 86 -16.01 15.66 11.39
CA SER A 86 -15.67 14.44 12.12
C SER A 86 -14.18 14.50 12.41
N ALA A 87 -13.84 14.64 13.69
CA ALA A 87 -12.45 14.73 14.10
C ALA A 87 -11.76 13.39 13.76
N LEU A 88 -10.71 13.46 12.97
CA LEU A 88 -9.89 12.31 12.68
C LEU A 88 -8.75 12.25 13.69
N THR A 89 -8.65 11.12 14.36
CA THR A 89 -7.61 10.87 15.37
C THR A 89 -6.60 9.88 14.84
N THR A 90 -5.31 10.20 14.99
CA THR A 90 -4.24 9.24 14.67
C THR A 90 -4.27 8.10 15.68
N VAL A 91 -4.21 6.88 15.17
CA VAL A 91 -4.25 5.66 15.96
C VAL A 91 -3.14 4.71 15.54
N GLN A 92 -2.73 3.85 16.46
CA GLN A 92 -1.83 2.75 16.13
C GLN A 92 -2.66 1.53 15.71
N THR A 93 -2.39 1.04 14.52
CA THR A 93 -3.01 -0.18 13.98
C THR A 93 -1.91 -1.11 13.44
N PRO A 94 -2.21 -2.38 13.16
CA PRO A 94 -1.24 -3.27 12.50
C PRO A 94 -0.76 -2.75 11.14
N LEU A 95 -1.51 -1.84 10.52
CA LEU A 95 -1.13 -1.20 9.25
C LEU A 95 -0.30 0.07 9.43
N THR A 96 -0.13 0.59 10.64
CA THR A 96 0.71 1.77 10.87
C THR A 96 2.16 1.44 10.56
N ASN A 97 2.80 2.23 9.68
CA ASN A 97 4.19 2.08 9.26
C ASN A 97 4.51 0.67 8.74
N SER A 98 3.57 0.05 8.06
CA SER A 98 3.64 -1.33 7.57
C SER A 98 3.89 -1.40 6.07
N ILE A 99 4.13 -2.61 5.60
CA ILE A 99 4.13 -2.98 4.19
C ILE A 99 3.05 -4.04 4.02
N ALA A 100 2.15 -3.88 3.07
CA ALA A 100 1.10 -4.85 2.80
C ALA A 100 1.07 -5.26 1.32
N VAL A 101 0.75 -6.52 1.08
CA VAL A 101 0.59 -7.10 -0.26
C VAL A 101 -0.85 -7.55 -0.42
N HIS A 102 -1.45 -7.17 -1.55
CA HIS A 102 -2.82 -7.51 -1.91
C HIS A 102 -2.83 -8.25 -3.25
N GLU A 103 -3.61 -9.30 -3.33
CA GLU A 103 -3.86 -10.06 -4.55
C GLU A 103 -4.78 -9.29 -5.50
N TYR A 104 -4.54 -9.35 -6.78
CA TYR A 104 -5.43 -8.83 -7.81
C TYR A 104 -6.05 -9.99 -8.62
N PRO A 105 -7.34 -9.98 -8.95
CA PRO A 105 -8.32 -8.91 -8.74
C PRO A 105 -9.09 -8.99 -7.42
N SER A 106 -8.89 -10.01 -6.60
CA SER A 106 -9.67 -10.25 -5.37
C SER A 106 -9.54 -9.15 -4.32
N CYS A 107 -8.48 -8.35 -4.39
CA CYS A 107 -8.11 -7.33 -3.40
C CYS A 107 -7.90 -7.88 -1.98
N LYS A 108 -7.77 -9.20 -1.86
CA LYS A 108 -7.49 -9.87 -0.59
C LYS A 108 -6.07 -9.55 -0.15
N ARG A 109 -5.93 -9.17 1.11
CA ARG A 109 -4.61 -8.96 1.70
C ARG A 109 -3.94 -10.31 1.98
N LEU A 110 -2.78 -10.54 1.37
CA LEU A 110 -2.00 -11.78 1.49
C LEU A 110 -1.00 -11.69 2.62
N LEU A 111 -0.31 -10.54 2.73
CA LEU A 111 0.79 -10.35 3.67
C LEU A 111 0.70 -8.96 4.30
N THR A 112 1.12 -8.86 5.56
CA THR A 112 1.39 -7.59 6.22
C THR A 112 2.65 -7.72 7.06
N LEU A 113 3.66 -6.91 6.74
CA LEU A 113 4.83 -6.71 7.58
C LEU A 113 4.50 -5.54 8.51
N THR A 114 4.03 -5.88 9.71
CA THR A 114 3.66 -4.88 10.72
C THR A 114 4.91 -4.19 11.27
N GLN A 115 4.81 -2.88 11.51
CA GLN A 115 5.92 -2.10 12.07
C GLN A 115 7.23 -2.32 11.28
N ALA A 116 7.14 -2.34 9.94
CA ALA A 116 8.31 -2.45 9.08
C ALA A 116 9.36 -1.36 9.41
N HIS A 117 8.86 -0.20 9.82
CA HIS A 117 9.64 0.91 10.37
C HIS A 117 8.96 1.47 11.62
N GLY A 118 9.72 2.10 12.50
CA GLY A 118 9.20 2.80 13.68
C GLY A 118 8.52 4.12 13.32
N SER A 119 8.73 4.62 12.09
CA SER A 119 8.09 5.80 11.56
C SER A 119 7.65 5.59 10.10
N SER A 120 6.98 6.56 9.54
CA SER A 120 6.45 6.49 8.17
C SER A 120 7.54 6.27 7.14
N VAL A 121 7.34 5.29 6.27
CA VAL A 121 8.16 5.08 5.06
C VAL A 121 7.92 6.25 4.12
N THR A 122 8.97 6.92 3.68
CA THR A 122 8.83 8.06 2.76
C THR A 122 9.00 7.67 1.31
N HIS A 123 9.94 6.78 1.05
CA HIS A 123 10.25 6.31 -0.30
C HIS A 123 10.45 4.80 -0.32
N SER A 124 10.14 4.21 -1.45
CA SER A 124 10.45 2.82 -1.73
C SER A 124 10.70 2.59 -3.21
N CYS A 125 11.48 1.57 -3.52
CA CYS A 125 11.72 1.12 -4.89
C CYS A 125 11.83 -0.41 -4.94
N ILE A 126 11.49 -0.98 -6.09
CA ILE A 126 11.66 -2.41 -6.36
C ILE A 126 13.06 -2.64 -6.91
N SER A 127 13.67 -3.78 -6.57
CA SER A 127 14.89 -4.26 -7.20
C SER A 127 14.68 -4.56 -8.69
N PRO A 128 15.74 -4.51 -9.52
CA PRO A 128 15.63 -4.79 -10.96
C PRO A 128 15.07 -6.18 -11.29
N ASN A 129 15.34 -7.18 -10.45
CA ASN A 129 14.78 -8.54 -10.60
C ASN A 129 13.34 -8.67 -10.06
N GLY A 130 12.77 -7.63 -9.46
CA GLY A 130 11.39 -7.64 -8.98
C GLY A 130 11.13 -8.42 -7.69
N GLU A 131 12.16 -8.98 -7.04
CA GLU A 131 11.99 -9.84 -5.85
C GLU A 131 11.99 -9.06 -4.53
N HIS A 132 12.76 -7.98 -4.49
CA HIS A 132 13.00 -7.20 -3.28
C HIS A 132 12.38 -5.81 -3.37
N ILE A 133 11.99 -5.29 -2.22
CA ILE A 133 11.65 -3.88 -2.07
C ILE A 133 12.63 -3.23 -1.09
N PHE A 134 13.12 -2.06 -1.45
CA PHE A 134 13.88 -1.19 -0.56
C PHE A 134 12.96 -0.11 -0.04
N THR A 135 13.01 0.15 1.26
CA THR A 135 12.19 1.17 1.92
C THR A 135 13.09 2.09 2.73
N VAL A 136 12.76 3.37 2.71
CA VAL A 136 13.54 4.42 3.38
C VAL A 136 12.68 5.11 4.43
N CYS A 137 13.21 5.17 5.65
CA CYS A 137 12.64 5.94 6.74
C CYS A 137 13.68 6.95 7.25
N PRO A 138 13.58 8.24 6.87
CA PRO A 138 14.56 9.25 7.26
C PRO A 138 14.65 9.46 8.78
N LYS A 139 13.55 9.28 9.51
CA LYS A 139 13.55 9.42 10.97
C LYS A 139 14.33 8.31 11.69
N GLU A 140 14.49 7.16 11.05
CA GLU A 140 15.32 6.07 11.55
C GLU A 140 16.74 6.09 10.98
N GLU A 141 16.98 7.00 9.99
CA GLU A 141 18.21 7.04 9.21
C GLU A 141 18.55 5.67 8.59
N ALA A 142 17.51 4.92 8.20
CA ALA A 142 17.63 3.53 7.79
C ALA A 142 17.02 3.26 6.41
N ILE A 143 17.74 2.44 5.65
CA ILE A 143 17.25 1.79 4.44
C ILE A 143 17.11 0.30 4.79
N LYS A 144 15.92 -0.25 4.59
CA LYS A 144 15.66 -1.68 4.82
C LYS A 144 15.32 -2.35 3.51
N MET A 145 15.81 -3.58 3.34
CA MET A 145 15.52 -4.44 2.21
C MET A 145 14.62 -5.60 2.66
N TRP A 146 13.58 -5.86 1.90
CA TRP A 146 12.61 -6.92 2.16
C TRP A 146 12.48 -7.80 0.93
N GLN A 147 12.63 -9.11 1.09
CA GLN A 147 12.26 -10.06 0.06
C GLN A 147 10.74 -10.28 0.15
N VAL A 148 10.01 -9.82 -0.88
CA VAL A 148 8.55 -9.89 -0.91
C VAL A 148 8.07 -10.91 -1.91
N TRP A 149 8.69 -10.96 -3.07
CA TRP A 149 8.36 -11.89 -4.14
C TRP A 149 9.55 -12.79 -4.41
N ALA A 150 9.27 -14.08 -4.65
CA ALA A 150 10.28 -14.99 -5.16
C ALA A 150 10.08 -15.13 -6.67
N GLU A 151 11.17 -15.34 -7.39
CA GLU A 151 11.10 -15.75 -8.78
C GLU A 151 10.32 -17.09 -8.84
N PRO A 152 9.33 -17.23 -9.73
CA PRO A 152 8.66 -18.52 -9.88
C PRO A 152 9.73 -19.57 -10.18
N LEU A 153 9.81 -20.60 -9.34
CA LEU A 153 10.73 -21.72 -9.54
C LEU A 153 10.50 -22.29 -10.93
N SER A 154 11.33 -21.91 -11.89
CA SER A 154 11.38 -22.56 -13.18
C SER A 154 11.86 -23.98 -12.89
N LEU A 155 10.96 -24.95 -13.05
CA LEU A 155 11.27 -26.37 -12.98
C LEU A 155 12.45 -26.67 -13.93
N GLY A 156 13.68 -26.67 -13.41
CA GLY A 156 14.87 -27.02 -14.19
C GLY A 156 16.14 -26.18 -13.99
N MET A 157 16.12 -25.07 -13.24
CA MET A 157 17.36 -24.34 -12.95
C MET A 157 18.00 -24.81 -11.65
N LYS A 158 19.26 -25.28 -11.75
CA LYS A 158 20.12 -25.63 -10.62
C LYS A 158 20.22 -24.42 -9.68
N GLU A 159 20.05 -24.69 -8.38
CA GLU A 159 20.26 -23.68 -7.32
C GLU A 159 21.60 -22.95 -7.51
N SER A 160 21.53 -21.64 -7.58
CA SER A 160 22.76 -20.82 -7.56
C SER A 160 23.45 -21.02 -6.21
N PRO A 161 24.77 -21.26 -6.19
CA PRO A 161 25.52 -21.44 -4.93
C PRO A 161 25.47 -20.22 -4.01
N PHE A 162 24.94 -19.08 -4.47
CA PHE A 162 24.83 -17.84 -3.70
C PHE A 162 23.47 -17.62 -3.02
N ALA A 163 22.51 -18.55 -3.15
CA ALA A 163 21.17 -18.42 -2.52
C ALA A 163 21.18 -18.49 -0.98
N LYS A 164 22.33 -18.69 -0.34
CA LYS A 164 22.46 -18.87 1.13
C LYS A 164 22.95 -17.65 1.91
N PHE A 165 23.16 -16.51 1.27
CA PHE A 165 23.61 -15.31 1.99
C PHE A 165 22.45 -14.39 2.30
N THR A 166 21.79 -14.63 3.43
CA THR A 166 20.93 -13.65 4.09
C THR A 166 21.86 -12.71 4.87
N ILE A 167 22.05 -11.50 4.38
CA ILE A 167 22.72 -10.45 5.16
C ILE A 167 21.68 -9.95 6.16
N ARG A 168 21.98 -10.18 7.44
CA ARG A 168 21.23 -9.62 8.58
C ARG A 168 21.59 -8.16 8.79
#